data_db4289d6e8cdf7bd8b54ae249594cd44
#
_entry.id   db4289d6e8cdf7bd8b54ae249594cd44
#
_cell.length_a   1.000
_cell.length_b   1.000
_cell.length_c   1.000
_cell.angle_alpha   90.00
_cell.angle_beta   90.00
_cell.angle_gamma   90.00
#
_symmetry.space_group_name_H-M   'P 1'
#
loop_
_entity.id
_entity.type
_entity.pdbx_description
1 polymer ?
#
loop_
_entity_poly.entity_id
_entity_poly.type
_entity_poly.pdbx_seq_one_letter_code
_entity_poly.pdbx_strand_id
1 'polypeptide(L)'
;MKQVKPKKFLGQHFLKDLSIAKAIADTVDKHPELPILEVGPGMGVLTQYLITKERTVDVVEIDYESVAYLNENFPQLEGHIIEDDFLKMSLDGLFGGSPFVLTGNYPYNISSQIFFKMLDNKERIPLCTGMIQREVAQRLAAPPGSKTYGILSVLVQAWYDVEYLFTVSEGVFNPPPKVKSAVISMRRNDVTDLGCDETLFKNVVKTTFNQRRKTLRNSIKPLVPAGHPILADEIFNKRPEQLSVADFIGLTNMVAEARKGGATTEN
;
A
#
# COMPACT_ATOMS: atom_id res chain seq x y z
N MET A 1 -16.22 22.89 -22.35
CA MET A 1 -15.56 22.36 -21.14
C MET A 1 -14.05 22.25 -21.40
N LYS A 2 -13.20 22.87 -20.57
CA LYS A 2 -11.76 22.67 -20.67
C LYS A 2 -11.44 21.25 -20.18
N GLN A 3 -10.98 20.39 -21.05
CA GLN A 3 -10.56 19.05 -20.71
C GLN A 3 -9.22 19.14 -19.95
N VAL A 4 -9.15 18.59 -18.74
CA VAL A 4 -7.88 18.49 -17.96
C VAL A 4 -6.90 17.65 -18.76
N LYS A 5 -5.68 18.16 -18.93
CA LYS A 5 -4.62 17.44 -19.64
C LYS A 5 -3.82 16.58 -18.66
N PRO A 6 -3.56 15.31 -18.98
CA PRO A 6 -2.78 14.44 -18.11
C PRO A 6 -1.37 14.99 -17.91
N LYS A 7 -0.93 15.09 -16.66
CA LYS A 7 0.40 15.57 -16.28
C LYS A 7 1.32 14.37 -16.04
N LYS A 8 2.30 14.20 -16.89
CA LYS A 8 3.24 13.06 -16.85
C LYS A 8 4.00 12.97 -15.52
N PHE A 9 4.37 14.10 -14.92
CA PHE A 9 5.09 14.14 -13.65
C PHE A 9 4.25 13.71 -12.45
N LEU A 10 2.90 13.77 -12.56
CA LEU A 10 1.95 13.24 -11.59
C LEU A 10 1.59 11.77 -11.85
N GLY A 11 2.13 11.16 -12.92
CA GLY A 11 1.83 9.77 -13.27
C GLY A 11 0.38 9.54 -13.70
N GLN A 12 -0.30 10.58 -14.21
CA GLN A 12 -1.72 10.54 -14.56
C GLN A 12 -1.97 9.74 -15.84
N HIS A 13 -2.85 8.74 -15.72
CA HIS A 13 -3.45 7.96 -16.80
C HIS A 13 -4.96 7.90 -16.55
N PHE A 14 -5.73 8.69 -17.30
CA PHE A 14 -7.17 8.76 -17.09
C PHE A 14 -7.86 7.51 -17.63
N LEU A 15 -8.58 6.82 -16.78
CA LEU A 15 -9.40 5.67 -17.14
C LEU A 15 -10.58 6.15 -18.00
N LYS A 16 -10.82 5.46 -19.14
CA LYS A 16 -11.95 5.76 -20.07
C LYS A 16 -13.06 4.73 -19.94
N ASP A 17 -12.74 3.53 -19.51
CA ASP A 17 -13.70 2.44 -19.43
C ASP A 17 -14.53 2.55 -18.13
N LEU A 18 -15.78 2.94 -18.31
CA LEU A 18 -16.71 3.15 -17.21
C LEU A 18 -17.10 1.84 -16.49
N SER A 19 -17.07 0.72 -17.19
CA SER A 19 -17.37 -0.59 -16.58
C SER A 19 -16.28 -0.99 -15.59
N ILE A 20 -15.02 -0.70 -15.91
CA ILE A 20 -13.88 -0.91 -15.02
C ILE A 20 -13.95 0.06 -13.84
N ALA A 21 -14.26 1.34 -14.08
CA ALA A 21 -14.44 2.31 -13.01
C ALA A 21 -15.52 1.86 -12.02
N LYS A 22 -16.67 1.39 -12.54
CA LYS A 22 -17.75 0.83 -11.70
C LYS A 22 -17.27 -0.41 -10.92
N ALA A 23 -16.59 -1.34 -11.58
CA ALA A 23 -16.07 -2.54 -10.92
C ALA A 23 -15.07 -2.20 -9.79
N ILE A 24 -14.24 -1.15 -9.95
CA ILE A 24 -13.37 -0.65 -8.88
C ILE A 24 -14.22 -0.05 -7.75
N ALA A 25 -15.19 0.81 -8.07
CA ALA A 25 -16.08 1.41 -7.08
C ALA A 25 -16.84 0.36 -6.25
N ASP A 26 -17.24 -0.75 -6.87
CA ASP A 26 -17.95 -1.83 -6.17
C ASP A 26 -17.06 -2.59 -5.17
N THR A 27 -15.73 -2.51 -5.28
CA THR A 27 -14.82 -3.17 -4.32
C THR A 27 -14.87 -2.57 -2.92
N VAL A 28 -15.29 -1.31 -2.78
CA VAL A 28 -15.41 -0.63 -1.48
C VAL A 28 -16.58 -1.17 -0.62
N ASP A 29 -17.52 -1.88 -1.24
CA ASP A 29 -18.72 -2.40 -0.58
C ASP A 29 -18.45 -3.60 0.35
N LYS A 30 -17.18 -4.05 0.44
CA LYS A 30 -16.74 -4.98 1.50
C LYS A 30 -16.85 -4.37 2.92
N HIS A 31 -16.95 -3.04 3.03
CA HIS A 31 -17.23 -2.28 4.25
C HIS A 31 -18.24 -1.16 3.93
N PRO A 32 -19.53 -1.50 3.74
CA PRO A 32 -20.56 -0.55 3.31
C PRO A 32 -20.87 0.54 4.35
N GLU A 33 -20.56 0.30 5.62
CA GLU A 33 -20.79 1.19 6.76
C GLU A 33 -19.76 2.32 6.87
N LEU A 34 -18.61 2.20 6.20
CA LEU A 34 -17.50 3.14 6.38
C LEU A 34 -17.51 4.24 5.32
N PRO A 35 -17.09 5.48 5.67
CA PRO A 35 -16.83 6.53 4.71
C PRO A 35 -15.66 6.15 3.78
N ILE A 36 -15.56 6.84 2.65
CA ILE A 36 -14.58 6.57 1.61
C ILE A 36 -13.64 7.77 1.44
N LEU A 37 -12.34 7.51 1.37
CA LEU A 37 -11.34 8.44 0.87
C LEU A 37 -10.83 7.97 -0.49
N GLU A 38 -11.09 8.75 -1.55
CA GLU A 38 -10.52 8.52 -2.87
C GLU A 38 -9.23 9.32 -3.04
N VAL A 39 -8.14 8.67 -3.46
CA VAL A 39 -6.86 9.31 -3.75
C VAL A 39 -6.68 9.51 -5.26
N GLY A 40 -6.50 10.75 -5.66
CA GLY A 40 -6.27 11.12 -7.06
C GLY A 40 -7.50 10.91 -7.95
N PRO A 41 -8.65 11.54 -7.65
CA PRO A 41 -9.88 11.39 -8.43
C PRO A 41 -9.74 11.88 -9.88
N GLY A 42 -8.80 12.78 -10.16
CA GLY A 42 -8.60 13.38 -11.47
C GLY A 42 -9.88 14.06 -11.97
N MET A 43 -10.42 13.58 -13.08
CA MET A 43 -11.69 14.07 -13.62
C MET A 43 -12.94 13.32 -13.09
N GLY A 44 -12.82 12.62 -11.97
CA GLY A 44 -13.97 11.99 -11.29
C GLY A 44 -14.51 10.73 -11.94
N VAL A 45 -13.71 10.01 -12.74
CA VAL A 45 -14.19 8.81 -13.45
C VAL A 45 -14.57 7.70 -12.48
N LEU A 46 -13.83 7.51 -11.39
CA LEU A 46 -14.18 6.59 -10.31
C LEU A 46 -15.18 7.25 -9.35
N THR A 47 -14.96 8.51 -9.02
CA THR A 47 -15.77 9.33 -8.11
C THR A 47 -17.24 9.27 -8.41
N GLN A 48 -17.65 9.36 -9.71
CA GLN A 48 -19.06 9.33 -10.12
C GLN A 48 -19.84 8.11 -9.62
N TYR A 49 -19.17 6.99 -9.41
CA TYR A 49 -19.77 5.78 -8.84
C TYR A 49 -19.68 5.74 -7.32
N LEU A 50 -18.62 6.31 -6.73
CA LEU A 50 -18.47 6.36 -5.28
C LEU A 50 -19.53 7.26 -4.63
N ILE A 51 -19.81 8.43 -5.21
CA ILE A 51 -20.82 9.37 -4.68
C ILE A 51 -22.27 8.84 -4.78
N THR A 52 -22.53 7.77 -5.54
CA THR A 52 -23.85 7.13 -5.56
C THR A 52 -24.06 6.16 -4.40
N LYS A 53 -23.01 5.87 -3.64
CA LYS A 53 -23.12 5.03 -2.46
C LYS A 53 -23.59 5.89 -1.28
N GLU A 54 -24.54 5.38 -0.50
CA GLU A 54 -25.21 6.14 0.58
C GLU A 54 -24.29 6.33 1.79
N ARG A 55 -23.11 6.98 1.58
CA ARG A 55 -22.10 7.25 2.61
C ARG A 55 -21.19 8.41 2.21
N THR A 56 -20.49 9.01 3.18
CA THR A 56 -19.58 10.12 2.95
C THR A 56 -18.42 9.70 2.05
N VAL A 57 -18.13 10.52 1.04
CA VAL A 57 -17.00 10.36 0.13
C VAL A 57 -16.19 11.65 0.15
N ASP A 58 -14.96 11.58 0.67
CA ASP A 58 -13.97 12.63 0.53
C ASP A 58 -12.99 12.25 -0.59
N VAL A 59 -12.48 13.25 -1.29
CA VAL A 59 -11.47 13.05 -2.33
C VAL A 59 -10.26 13.93 -2.05
N VAL A 60 -9.04 13.39 -2.25
CA VAL A 60 -7.81 14.16 -2.12
C VAL A 60 -7.09 14.23 -3.47
N GLU A 61 -6.83 15.46 -3.92
CA GLU A 61 -6.22 15.75 -5.22
C GLU A 61 -5.18 16.85 -5.10
N ILE A 62 -4.02 16.64 -5.71
CA ILE A 62 -2.90 17.60 -5.72
C ILE A 62 -2.92 18.50 -6.97
N ASP A 63 -3.61 18.09 -8.01
CA ASP A 63 -3.70 18.83 -9.28
C ASP A 63 -4.84 19.84 -9.22
N TYR A 64 -4.51 21.12 -9.12
CA TYR A 64 -5.45 22.22 -9.05
C TYR A 64 -6.43 22.27 -10.25
N GLU A 65 -6.02 21.83 -11.46
CA GLU A 65 -6.92 21.78 -12.63
C GLU A 65 -7.98 20.68 -12.45
N SER A 66 -7.59 19.55 -11.87
CA SER A 66 -8.51 18.47 -11.50
C SER A 66 -9.44 18.91 -10.37
N VAL A 67 -8.94 19.61 -9.35
CA VAL A 67 -9.76 20.19 -8.27
C VAL A 67 -10.80 21.18 -8.84
N ALA A 68 -10.39 22.09 -9.72
CA ALA A 68 -11.32 23.01 -10.37
C ALA A 68 -12.40 22.29 -11.18
N TYR A 69 -12.00 21.23 -11.92
CA TYR A 69 -12.93 20.40 -12.67
C TYR A 69 -13.95 19.69 -11.77
N LEU A 70 -13.48 19.13 -10.64
CA LEU A 70 -14.34 18.43 -9.67
C LEU A 70 -15.38 19.41 -9.05
N ASN A 71 -14.93 20.59 -8.64
CA ASN A 71 -15.82 21.62 -8.09
C ASN A 71 -16.92 22.06 -9.09
N GLU A 72 -16.58 22.14 -10.39
CA GLU A 72 -17.53 22.52 -11.43
C GLU A 72 -18.52 21.39 -11.77
N ASN A 73 -18.07 20.14 -11.79
CA ASN A 73 -18.83 19.02 -12.37
C ASN A 73 -19.44 18.07 -11.33
N PHE A 74 -19.03 18.15 -10.06
CA PHE A 74 -19.49 17.29 -8.97
C PHE A 74 -19.97 18.11 -7.76
N PRO A 75 -21.13 18.78 -7.86
CA PRO A 75 -21.65 19.61 -6.74
C PRO A 75 -21.89 18.80 -5.47
N GLN A 76 -22.04 17.46 -5.57
CA GLN A 76 -22.18 16.57 -4.42
C GLN A 76 -20.89 16.49 -3.57
N LEU A 77 -19.74 16.92 -4.10
CA LEU A 77 -18.47 16.98 -3.38
C LEU A 77 -18.21 18.35 -2.72
N GLU A 78 -19.20 19.24 -2.67
CA GLU A 78 -19.03 20.52 -1.96
C GLU A 78 -18.62 20.28 -0.50
N GLY A 79 -17.46 20.81 -0.10
CA GLY A 79 -16.87 20.57 1.24
C GLY A 79 -16.16 19.21 1.42
N HIS A 80 -16.11 18.38 0.37
CA HIS A 80 -15.52 17.04 0.40
C HIS A 80 -14.26 16.89 -0.51
N ILE A 81 -13.79 17.99 -1.10
CA ILE A 81 -12.58 18.02 -1.93
C ILE A 81 -11.42 18.57 -1.09
N ILE A 82 -10.41 17.77 -0.91
CA ILE A 82 -9.18 18.11 -0.18
C ILE A 82 -8.09 18.38 -1.22
N GLU A 83 -7.71 19.65 -1.40
CA GLU A 83 -6.60 20.04 -2.27
C GLU A 83 -5.28 19.92 -1.48
N ASP A 84 -4.66 18.72 -1.51
CA ASP A 84 -3.42 18.45 -0.79
C ASP A 84 -2.64 17.28 -1.41
N ASP A 85 -1.38 17.13 -0.97
CA ASP A 85 -0.55 15.96 -1.26
C ASP A 85 -0.89 14.84 -0.27
N PHE A 86 -1.56 13.79 -0.74
CA PHE A 86 -1.93 12.64 0.08
C PHE A 86 -0.75 12.09 0.89
N LEU A 87 0.46 12.09 0.36
CA LEU A 87 1.62 11.54 1.05
C LEU A 87 2.06 12.41 2.25
N LYS A 88 1.76 13.71 2.24
CA LYS A 88 2.18 14.67 3.26
C LYS A 88 1.10 15.02 4.27
N MET A 89 -0.17 15.04 3.85
CA MET A 89 -1.29 15.39 4.73
C MET A 89 -1.40 14.45 5.93
N SER A 90 -1.87 14.94 7.08
CA SER A 90 -2.30 14.08 8.18
C SER A 90 -3.65 13.44 7.86
N LEU A 91 -3.82 12.18 8.24
CA LEU A 91 -5.10 11.49 8.14
C LEU A 91 -5.92 11.57 9.44
N ASP A 92 -5.35 12.08 10.55
CA ASP A 92 -5.93 11.99 11.90
C ASP A 92 -7.31 12.64 12.04
N GLY A 93 -7.52 13.78 11.38
CA GLY A 93 -8.79 14.53 11.46
C GLY A 93 -9.87 14.04 10.50
N LEU A 94 -9.54 13.18 9.53
CA LEU A 94 -10.51 12.73 8.54
C LEU A 94 -11.66 11.97 9.19
N PHE A 95 -12.89 12.23 8.71
CA PHE A 95 -14.10 11.56 9.19
C PHE A 95 -14.27 11.58 10.72
N GLY A 96 -13.80 12.67 11.37
CA GLY A 96 -13.85 12.80 12.83
C GLY A 96 -13.00 11.76 13.59
N GLY A 97 -11.96 11.23 12.97
CA GLY A 97 -11.11 10.19 13.56
C GLY A 97 -11.62 8.75 13.34
N SER A 98 -12.78 8.58 12.69
CA SER A 98 -13.35 7.25 12.41
C SER A 98 -12.55 6.47 11.35
N PRO A 99 -12.61 5.13 11.35
CA PRO A 99 -12.09 4.32 10.25
C PRO A 99 -12.75 4.65 8.91
N PHE A 100 -12.03 4.42 7.81
CA PHE A 100 -12.51 4.69 6.46
C PHE A 100 -11.91 3.71 5.44
N VAL A 101 -12.57 3.60 4.28
CA VAL A 101 -12.07 2.85 3.13
C VAL A 101 -11.18 3.76 2.29
N LEU A 102 -9.98 3.29 1.97
CA LEU A 102 -9.06 3.95 1.05
C LEU A 102 -9.22 3.36 -0.34
N THR A 103 -9.46 4.20 -1.36
CA THR A 103 -9.59 3.73 -2.73
C THR A 103 -8.99 4.71 -3.74
N GLY A 104 -8.82 4.26 -4.98
CA GLY A 104 -8.38 5.12 -6.08
C GLY A 104 -7.93 4.37 -7.32
N ASN A 105 -7.82 5.12 -8.42
CA ASN A 105 -6.94 4.78 -9.52
C ASN A 105 -5.56 5.37 -9.18
N TYR A 106 -4.77 4.65 -8.38
CA TYR A 106 -3.57 5.21 -7.76
C TYR A 106 -2.50 5.61 -8.77
N PRO A 107 -1.88 6.81 -8.64
CA PRO A 107 -0.77 7.21 -9.48
C PRO A 107 0.38 6.20 -9.38
N TYR A 108 0.90 5.74 -10.53
CA TYR A 108 1.86 4.63 -10.57
C TYR A 108 3.19 4.95 -9.89
N ASN A 109 3.64 6.20 -9.98
CA ASN A 109 4.91 6.65 -9.41
C ASN A 109 4.94 6.70 -7.89
N ILE A 110 3.78 6.74 -7.23
CA ILE A 110 3.69 6.86 -5.76
C ILE A 110 2.91 5.70 -5.10
N SER A 111 2.43 4.71 -5.84
CA SER A 111 1.57 3.65 -5.30
C SER A 111 2.20 2.92 -4.10
N SER A 112 3.50 2.61 -4.16
CA SER A 112 4.19 1.99 -3.01
C SER A 112 4.23 2.90 -1.77
N GLN A 113 4.38 4.22 -1.95
CA GLN A 113 4.39 5.19 -0.84
C GLN A 113 3.00 5.31 -0.22
N ILE A 114 1.93 5.25 -1.04
CA ILE A 114 0.55 5.20 -0.56
C ILE A 114 0.35 3.99 0.37
N PHE A 115 0.87 2.81 0.01
CA PHE A 115 0.74 1.62 0.84
C PHE A 115 1.59 1.68 2.12
N PHE A 116 2.75 2.35 2.11
CA PHE A 116 3.47 2.61 3.35
C PHE A 116 2.68 3.55 4.27
N LYS A 117 2.07 4.60 3.72
CA LYS A 117 1.20 5.49 4.49
C LYS A 117 -0.04 4.76 5.03
N MET A 118 -0.63 3.86 4.23
CA MET A 118 -1.70 2.96 4.69
C MET A 118 -1.25 2.13 5.90
N LEU A 119 -0.07 1.51 5.83
CA LEU A 119 0.50 0.72 6.93
C LEU A 119 0.74 1.55 8.20
N ASP A 120 1.18 2.79 8.06
CA ASP A 120 1.39 3.69 9.19
C ASP A 120 0.04 4.17 9.82
N ASN A 121 -1.08 3.98 9.10
CA ASN A 121 -2.44 4.31 9.53
C ASN A 121 -3.37 3.07 9.55
N LYS A 122 -2.82 1.88 9.71
CA LYS A 122 -3.53 0.60 9.59
C LYS A 122 -4.76 0.45 10.51
N GLU A 123 -4.75 1.11 11.66
CA GLU A 123 -5.86 1.08 12.62
C GLU A 123 -7.09 1.86 12.12
N ARG A 124 -6.90 2.75 11.13
CA ARG A 124 -7.95 3.57 10.56
C ARG A 124 -8.37 3.15 9.15
N ILE A 125 -7.60 2.28 8.51
CA ILE A 125 -7.85 1.86 7.12
C ILE A 125 -8.11 0.35 7.08
N PRO A 126 -9.33 -0.10 7.46
CA PRO A 126 -9.68 -1.53 7.46
C PRO A 126 -9.77 -2.13 6.06
N LEU A 127 -9.94 -1.29 5.02
CA LEU A 127 -9.96 -1.70 3.63
C LEU A 127 -9.23 -0.67 2.77
N CYS A 128 -8.26 -1.14 2.00
CA CYS A 128 -7.65 -0.38 0.90
C CYS A 128 -7.84 -1.17 -0.39
N THR A 129 -8.44 -0.54 -1.38
CA THR A 129 -8.72 -1.19 -2.67
C THR A 129 -8.47 -0.21 -3.80
N GLY A 130 -8.37 -0.70 -5.04
CA GLY A 130 -8.17 0.18 -6.18
C GLY A 130 -7.24 -0.40 -7.24
N MET A 131 -6.89 0.45 -8.19
CA MET A 131 -6.10 0.07 -9.34
C MET A 131 -4.67 0.59 -9.26
N ILE A 132 -3.71 -0.29 -9.58
CA ILE A 132 -2.27 -0.04 -9.59
C ILE A 132 -1.61 -0.73 -10.78
N GLN A 133 -0.30 -0.53 -10.98
CA GLN A 133 0.46 -1.31 -11.93
C GLN A 133 0.39 -2.81 -11.59
N ARG A 134 0.19 -3.64 -12.63
CA ARG A 134 0.08 -5.10 -12.47
C ARG A 134 1.26 -5.71 -11.71
N GLU A 135 2.47 -5.28 -11.99
CA GLU A 135 3.66 -5.78 -11.31
C GLU A 135 3.64 -5.50 -9.81
N VAL A 136 3.15 -4.32 -9.39
CA VAL A 136 3.01 -3.96 -7.97
C VAL A 136 1.93 -4.81 -7.31
N ALA A 137 0.79 -5.01 -7.98
CA ALA A 137 -0.28 -5.89 -7.50
C ALA A 137 0.19 -7.33 -7.32
N GLN A 138 0.92 -7.87 -8.30
CA GLN A 138 1.52 -9.21 -8.22
C GLN A 138 2.52 -9.33 -7.08
N ARG A 139 3.28 -8.28 -6.79
CA ARG A 139 4.23 -8.23 -5.67
C ARG A 139 3.51 -8.22 -4.34
N LEU A 140 2.45 -7.42 -4.20
CA LEU A 140 1.64 -7.35 -2.98
C LEU A 140 1.00 -8.71 -2.63
N ALA A 141 0.45 -9.41 -3.63
CA ALA A 141 -0.22 -10.69 -3.47
C ALA A 141 0.73 -11.91 -3.55
N ALA A 142 2.03 -11.70 -3.75
CA ALA A 142 2.99 -12.78 -3.95
C ALA A 142 3.15 -13.64 -2.67
N PRO A 143 3.13 -14.98 -2.78
CA PRO A 143 3.47 -15.85 -1.67
C PRO A 143 5.00 -15.93 -1.46
N PRO A 144 5.45 -16.34 -0.26
CA PRO A 144 6.85 -16.66 0.00
C PRO A 144 7.40 -17.66 -1.04
N GLY A 145 8.68 -17.53 -1.38
CA GLY A 145 9.36 -18.38 -2.37
C GLY A 145 9.18 -17.94 -3.81
N SER A 146 8.25 -17.02 -4.11
CA SER A 146 8.05 -16.53 -5.47
C SER A 146 9.06 -15.45 -5.86
N LYS A 147 9.30 -15.30 -7.18
CA LYS A 147 10.22 -14.30 -7.73
C LYS A 147 9.80 -12.87 -7.41
N THR A 148 8.51 -12.60 -7.29
CA THR A 148 7.93 -11.27 -7.06
C THR A 148 7.80 -10.91 -5.60
N TYR A 149 7.88 -11.89 -4.68
CA TYR A 149 7.83 -11.66 -3.23
C TYR A 149 8.96 -10.74 -2.77
N GLY A 150 8.64 -9.72 -1.97
CA GLY A 150 9.62 -8.71 -1.57
C GLY A 150 9.18 -7.91 -0.35
N ILE A 151 9.86 -6.80 -0.08
CA ILE A 151 9.62 -5.94 1.09
C ILE A 151 8.12 -5.61 1.23
N LEU A 152 7.50 -5.14 0.15
CA LEU A 152 6.10 -4.71 0.18
C LEU A 152 5.15 -5.89 0.44
N SER A 153 5.47 -7.09 -0.09
CA SER A 153 4.72 -8.31 0.19
C SER A 153 4.68 -8.62 1.67
N VAL A 154 5.86 -8.67 2.31
CA VAL A 154 5.98 -9.01 3.74
C VAL A 154 5.30 -7.97 4.61
N LEU A 155 5.59 -6.68 4.39
CA LEU A 155 5.09 -5.62 5.26
C LEU A 155 3.57 -5.46 5.16
N VAL A 156 2.99 -5.62 3.96
CA VAL A 156 1.53 -5.52 3.81
C VAL A 156 0.84 -6.79 4.31
N GLN A 157 1.34 -7.98 3.96
CA GLN A 157 0.73 -9.25 4.37
C GLN A 157 0.84 -9.52 5.88
N ALA A 158 1.71 -8.82 6.59
CA ALA A 158 1.75 -8.86 8.05
C ALA A 158 0.45 -8.31 8.69
N TRP A 159 -0.25 -7.42 8.00
CA TRP A 159 -1.41 -6.70 8.52
C TRP A 159 -2.67 -6.79 7.66
N TYR A 160 -2.55 -7.21 6.41
CA TYR A 160 -3.64 -7.23 5.44
C TYR A 160 -3.68 -8.55 4.67
N ASP A 161 -4.87 -9.07 4.47
CA ASP A 161 -5.15 -10.08 3.46
C ASP A 161 -5.22 -9.41 2.10
N VAL A 162 -4.39 -9.84 1.17
CA VAL A 162 -4.25 -9.24 -0.16
C VAL A 162 -4.90 -10.12 -1.21
N GLU A 163 -5.84 -9.57 -1.95
CA GLU A 163 -6.54 -10.24 -3.04
C GLU A 163 -6.27 -9.53 -4.37
N TYR A 164 -5.73 -10.27 -5.35
CA TYR A 164 -5.59 -9.82 -6.73
C TYR A 164 -6.91 -10.08 -7.46
N LEU A 165 -7.70 -9.05 -7.75
CA LEU A 165 -9.05 -9.20 -8.27
C LEU A 165 -9.06 -9.46 -9.77
N PHE A 166 -8.51 -8.54 -10.58
CA PHE A 166 -8.45 -8.70 -12.03
C PHE A 166 -7.40 -7.80 -12.68
N THR A 167 -6.99 -8.17 -13.89
CA THR A 167 -6.06 -7.41 -14.72
C THR A 167 -6.81 -6.42 -15.61
N VAL A 168 -6.21 -5.24 -15.81
CA VAL A 168 -6.74 -4.17 -16.67
C VAL A 168 -5.75 -3.87 -17.78
N SER A 169 -6.23 -3.84 -19.03
CA SER A 169 -5.42 -3.55 -20.21
C SER A 169 -5.07 -2.07 -20.31
N GLU A 170 -3.92 -1.77 -20.91
CA GLU A 170 -3.41 -0.41 -21.14
C GLU A 170 -4.30 0.44 -22.07
N GLY A 171 -5.02 -0.20 -22.98
CA GLY A 171 -5.86 0.48 -23.97
C GLY A 171 -7.08 1.22 -23.42
N VAL A 172 -7.44 0.96 -22.15
CA VAL A 172 -8.59 1.61 -21.49
C VAL A 172 -8.24 2.96 -20.86
N PHE A 173 -7.01 3.43 -21.03
CA PHE A 173 -6.53 4.71 -20.48
C PHE A 173 -6.23 5.75 -21.56
N ASN A 174 -6.17 7.01 -21.15
CA ASN A 174 -5.69 8.13 -21.94
C ASN A 174 -4.75 9.04 -21.10
N PRO A 175 -3.47 9.16 -21.45
CA PRO A 175 -2.75 8.33 -22.42
C PRO A 175 -2.62 6.87 -21.93
N PRO A 176 -2.45 5.89 -22.81
CA PRO A 176 -2.22 4.53 -22.40
C PRO A 176 -0.87 4.39 -21.66
N PRO A 177 -0.82 3.70 -20.50
CA PRO A 177 0.44 3.38 -19.83
C PRO A 177 1.23 2.36 -20.64
N LYS A 178 2.53 2.22 -20.35
CA LYS A 178 3.39 1.22 -20.99
C LYS A 178 3.22 -0.19 -20.42
N VAL A 179 2.47 -0.34 -19.35
CA VAL A 179 2.29 -1.59 -18.60
C VAL A 179 0.82 -1.79 -18.27
N LYS A 180 0.42 -3.05 -18.10
CA LYS A 180 -0.91 -3.39 -17.63
C LYS A 180 -1.11 -2.94 -16.18
N SER A 181 -2.37 -2.73 -15.82
CA SER A 181 -2.81 -2.46 -14.47
C SER A 181 -3.48 -3.71 -13.86
N ALA A 182 -3.73 -3.64 -12.58
CA ALA A 182 -4.57 -4.62 -11.88
C ALA A 182 -5.33 -3.93 -10.75
N VAL A 183 -6.48 -4.49 -10.44
CA VAL A 183 -7.28 -4.09 -9.27
C VAL A 183 -7.01 -5.07 -8.15
N ILE A 184 -6.77 -4.53 -6.96
CA ILE A 184 -6.49 -5.27 -5.73
C ILE A 184 -7.45 -4.88 -4.64
N SER A 185 -7.59 -5.76 -3.65
CA SER A 185 -8.25 -5.48 -2.38
C SER A 185 -7.33 -5.93 -1.25
N MET A 186 -7.11 -5.08 -0.29
CA MET A 186 -6.31 -5.32 0.91
C MET A 186 -7.21 -5.05 2.12
N ARG A 187 -7.60 -6.12 2.82
CA ARG A 187 -8.45 -6.06 4.00
C ARG A 187 -7.61 -6.30 5.25
N ARG A 188 -7.78 -5.45 6.28
CA ARG A 188 -7.14 -5.68 7.58
C ARG A 188 -7.44 -7.11 8.05
N ASN A 189 -6.41 -7.83 8.44
CA ASN A 189 -6.53 -9.12 9.07
C ASN A 189 -6.72 -8.97 10.60
N ASP A 190 -6.87 -10.06 11.31
CA ASP A 190 -7.17 -10.05 12.76
C ASP A 190 -5.91 -9.83 13.63
N VAL A 191 -4.74 -9.58 13.03
CA VAL A 191 -3.48 -9.35 13.76
C VAL A 191 -3.53 -7.97 14.40
N THR A 192 -3.55 -7.93 15.73
CA THR A 192 -3.48 -6.70 16.53
C THR A 192 -2.08 -6.43 17.06
N ASP A 193 -1.27 -7.47 17.21
CA ASP A 193 0.13 -7.43 17.66
C ASP A 193 0.92 -8.47 16.87
N LEU A 194 2.06 -8.08 16.29
CA LEU A 194 2.95 -9.00 15.58
C LEU A 194 3.71 -9.94 16.53
N GLY A 195 3.74 -9.67 17.83
CA GLY A 195 4.58 -10.40 18.79
C GLY A 195 6.07 -10.09 18.64
N CYS A 196 6.42 -8.95 18.03
CA CYS A 196 7.78 -8.42 17.92
C CYS A 196 7.77 -6.89 17.79
N ASP A 197 8.92 -6.25 17.97
CA ASP A 197 9.05 -4.81 17.71
C ASP A 197 8.83 -4.48 16.23
N GLU A 198 7.79 -3.70 15.91
CA GLU A 198 7.39 -3.36 14.55
C GLU A 198 8.45 -2.55 13.79
N THR A 199 9.18 -1.68 14.49
CA THR A 199 10.25 -0.87 13.90
C THR A 199 11.43 -1.75 13.50
N LEU A 200 11.79 -2.68 14.40
CA LEU A 200 12.83 -3.66 14.12
C LEU A 200 12.39 -4.61 13.01
N PHE A 201 11.14 -5.06 13.00
CA PHE A 201 10.57 -5.91 11.93
C PHE A 201 10.71 -5.24 10.56
N LYS A 202 10.24 -3.97 10.43
CA LYS A 202 10.42 -3.19 9.20
C LYS A 202 11.89 -3.11 8.78
N ASN A 203 12.80 -2.93 9.73
CA ASN A 203 14.24 -2.83 9.48
C ASN A 203 14.86 -4.16 9.06
N VAL A 204 14.51 -5.27 9.73
CA VAL A 204 14.95 -6.63 9.37
C VAL A 204 14.52 -6.98 7.94
N VAL A 205 13.26 -6.75 7.61
CA VAL A 205 12.72 -7.00 6.26
C VAL A 205 13.47 -6.18 5.21
N LYS A 206 13.60 -4.86 5.41
CA LYS A 206 14.31 -3.98 4.46
C LYS A 206 15.77 -4.37 4.30
N THR A 207 16.49 -4.60 5.40
CA THR A 207 17.93 -4.92 5.39
C THR A 207 18.21 -6.23 4.65
N THR A 208 17.41 -7.26 4.89
CA THR A 208 17.61 -8.56 4.26
C THR A 208 17.26 -8.52 2.76
N PHE A 209 16.17 -7.87 2.36
CA PHE A 209 15.80 -7.75 0.96
C PHE A 209 16.70 -6.81 0.14
N ASN A 210 17.39 -5.84 0.75
CA ASN A 210 18.40 -5.04 0.06
C ASN A 210 19.56 -5.89 -0.48
N GLN A 211 19.76 -7.08 0.09
CA GLN A 211 20.72 -8.07 -0.37
C GLN A 211 20.03 -9.38 -0.76
N ARG A 212 18.89 -9.31 -1.44
CA ARG A 212 18.01 -10.43 -1.76
C ARG A 212 18.70 -11.69 -2.27
N ARG A 213 19.76 -11.57 -3.06
CA ARG A 213 20.49 -12.71 -3.63
C ARG A 213 21.43 -13.41 -2.63
N LYS A 214 21.66 -12.83 -1.45
CA LYS A 214 22.49 -13.40 -0.40
C LYS A 214 21.63 -14.16 0.62
N THR A 215 22.25 -15.11 1.31
CA THR A 215 21.63 -15.76 2.47
C THR A 215 21.46 -14.76 3.61
N LEU A 216 20.53 -15.04 4.52
CA LEU A 216 20.27 -14.19 5.69
C LEU A 216 21.55 -14.02 6.54
N ARG A 217 22.40 -15.06 6.66
CA ARG A 217 23.69 -14.99 7.36
C ARG A 217 24.54 -13.81 6.88
N ASN A 218 24.45 -13.46 5.60
CA ASN A 218 25.21 -12.35 5.04
C ASN A 218 24.44 -11.03 5.03
N SER A 219 23.13 -11.07 4.78
CA SER A 219 22.33 -9.85 4.65
C SER A 219 21.95 -9.23 5.99
N ILE A 220 21.89 -10.03 7.09
CA ILE A 220 21.50 -9.57 8.43
C ILE A 220 22.67 -8.95 9.25
N LYS A 221 23.91 -9.12 8.81
CA LYS A 221 25.11 -8.66 9.53
C LYS A 221 25.04 -7.24 10.09
N PRO A 222 24.44 -6.25 9.42
CA PRO A 222 24.32 -4.91 9.98
C PRO A 222 23.44 -4.82 11.23
N LEU A 223 22.64 -5.84 11.50
CA LEU A 223 21.65 -5.85 12.58
C LEU A 223 22.03 -6.76 13.76
N VAL A 224 23.08 -7.59 13.61
CA VAL A 224 23.53 -8.57 14.63
C VAL A 224 25.00 -8.34 14.95
N PRO A 225 25.43 -8.45 16.23
CA PRO A 225 26.83 -8.35 16.60
C PRO A 225 27.71 -9.33 15.83
N ALA A 226 28.95 -8.92 15.48
CA ALA A 226 29.86 -9.73 14.71
C ALA A 226 30.18 -11.05 15.44
N GLY A 227 30.11 -12.17 14.72
CA GLY A 227 30.42 -13.49 15.29
C GLY A 227 29.38 -14.03 16.29
N HIS A 228 28.20 -13.37 16.41
CA HIS A 228 27.18 -13.81 17.35
C HIS A 228 26.69 -15.24 17.04
N PRO A 229 26.58 -16.14 18.06
CA PRO A 229 26.23 -17.56 17.87
C PRO A 229 24.90 -17.79 17.15
N ILE A 230 23.97 -16.86 17.23
CA ILE A 230 22.67 -16.92 16.55
C ILE A 230 22.81 -17.18 15.03
N LEU A 231 23.90 -16.70 14.42
CA LEU A 231 24.16 -16.88 12.99
C LEU A 231 24.43 -18.36 12.60
N ALA A 232 24.57 -19.25 13.57
CA ALA A 232 24.70 -20.70 13.34
C ALA A 232 23.33 -21.37 13.07
N ASP A 233 22.22 -20.74 13.44
CA ASP A 233 20.89 -21.29 13.23
C ASP A 233 20.61 -21.52 11.72
N GLU A 234 19.84 -22.57 11.42
CA GLU A 234 19.54 -22.99 10.05
C GLU A 234 18.77 -21.94 9.23
N ILE A 235 17.95 -21.11 9.89
CA ILE A 235 17.20 -20.05 9.20
C ILE A 235 18.13 -19.12 8.43
N PHE A 236 19.36 -18.89 8.93
CA PHE A 236 20.33 -18.00 8.30
C PHE A 236 20.95 -18.55 7.01
N ASN A 237 20.69 -19.80 6.66
CA ASN A 237 21.04 -20.38 5.36
C ASN A 237 20.01 -20.05 4.27
N LYS A 238 18.80 -19.66 4.65
CA LYS A 238 17.75 -19.24 3.72
C LYS A 238 18.04 -17.86 3.11
N ARG A 239 17.36 -17.56 2.01
CA ARG A 239 17.29 -16.20 1.43
C ARG A 239 16.00 -15.51 1.88
N PRO A 240 15.95 -14.16 1.92
CA PRO A 240 14.78 -13.43 2.43
C PRO A 240 13.49 -13.78 1.70
N GLU A 241 13.51 -14.04 0.38
CA GLU A 241 12.30 -14.41 -0.37
C GLU A 241 11.70 -15.77 0.03
N GLN A 242 12.43 -16.59 0.74
CA GLN A 242 11.96 -17.90 1.19
C GLN A 242 11.19 -17.83 2.52
N LEU A 243 11.27 -16.70 3.22
CA LEU A 243 10.67 -16.52 4.54
C LEU A 243 9.22 -16.07 4.44
N SER A 244 8.34 -16.72 5.21
CA SER A 244 6.99 -16.23 5.48
C SER A 244 7.01 -15.00 6.40
N VAL A 245 5.86 -14.34 6.58
CA VAL A 245 5.70 -13.27 7.58
C VAL A 245 6.04 -13.80 8.98
N ALA A 246 5.57 -15.00 9.33
CA ALA A 246 5.85 -15.62 10.63
C ALA A 246 7.36 -15.89 10.83
N ASP A 247 8.06 -16.34 9.79
CA ASP A 247 9.53 -16.51 9.85
C ASP A 247 10.23 -15.17 10.08
N PHE A 248 9.76 -14.08 9.44
CA PHE A 248 10.31 -12.73 9.66
C PHE A 248 10.05 -12.21 11.08
N ILE A 249 8.90 -12.51 11.67
CA ILE A 249 8.60 -12.19 13.08
C ILE A 249 9.57 -12.94 14.00
N GLY A 250 9.74 -14.25 13.80
CA GLY A 250 10.71 -15.06 14.53
C GLY A 250 12.14 -14.53 14.38
N LEU A 251 12.57 -14.22 13.16
CA LEU A 251 13.89 -13.63 12.88
C LEU A 251 14.07 -12.28 13.58
N THR A 252 13.02 -11.45 13.64
CA THR A 252 13.07 -10.17 14.34
C THR A 252 13.30 -10.35 15.83
N ASN A 253 12.61 -11.30 16.47
CA ASN A 253 12.80 -11.62 17.88
C ASN A 253 14.20 -12.15 18.14
N MET A 254 14.74 -13.03 17.27
CA MET A 254 16.11 -13.51 17.37
C MET A 254 17.15 -12.37 17.31
N VAL A 255 16.94 -11.40 16.40
CA VAL A 255 17.80 -10.21 16.28
C VAL A 255 17.69 -9.33 17.53
N ALA A 256 16.49 -9.15 18.09
CA ALA A 256 16.27 -8.38 19.30
C ALA A 256 17.04 -8.96 20.49
N GLU A 257 16.98 -10.28 20.68
CA GLU A 257 17.72 -10.99 21.74
C GLU A 257 19.24 -10.89 21.55
N ALA A 258 19.73 -11.06 20.33
CA ALA A 258 21.15 -10.94 20.02
C ALA A 258 21.72 -9.56 20.36
N ARG A 259 20.92 -8.50 20.21
CA ARG A 259 21.32 -7.13 20.55
C ARG A 259 21.37 -6.89 22.06
N LYS A 260 20.47 -7.50 22.85
CA LYS A 260 20.50 -7.41 24.31
C LYS A 260 21.73 -8.09 24.89
N GLY A 261 22.10 -9.28 24.39
CA GLY A 261 23.29 -10.02 24.84
C GLY A 261 24.61 -9.35 24.53
N GLY A 262 24.67 -8.52 23.46
CA GLY A 262 25.88 -7.75 23.11
C GLY A 262 26.14 -6.53 23.99
N ALA A 263 25.11 -5.99 24.64
CA ALA A 263 25.23 -4.83 25.52
C ALA A 263 25.80 -5.16 26.92
N THR A 264 25.87 -6.45 27.28
CA THR A 264 26.32 -6.90 28.61
C THR A 264 27.81 -7.27 28.69
N THR A 265 28.56 -7.13 27.60
CA THR A 265 30.01 -7.54 27.55
C THR A 265 30.97 -6.33 27.51
N GLU A 266 30.50 -5.10 27.65
CA GLU A 266 31.34 -3.91 27.81
C GLU A 266 31.18 -3.34 29.23
N ASN A 267 31.72 -4.07 30.23
CA ASN A 267 32.04 -3.54 31.57
C ASN A 267 33.37 -4.12 32.05
#